data_f38583a9383b2e7971ffc1f9b7df2ff1
#
_entry.id   f38583a9383b2e7971ffc1f9b7df2ff1
#
_cell.length_a   1.000
_cell.length_b   1.000
_cell.length_c   1.000
_cell.angle_alpha   90.00
_cell.angle_beta   90.00
_cell.angle_gamma   90.00
#
_symmetry.space_group_name_H-M   'P 1'
#
loop_
_entity.id
_entity.type
_entity.pdbx_description
1 polymer ?
#
loop_
_entity_poly.entity_id
_entity_poly.type
_entity_poly.pdbx_seq_one_letter_code
_entity_poly.pdbx_strand_id
1 'polypeptide(L)'
;RSGLFQDPLKGSVNLFLAEMLPKALQEESADPELYDYIDSSLQYFATSENHQSFHLLFLVKLSRFFGFFPQGSYSSHTRYFDALHGEFTGNPNSSLHTLPDSESEVWYKMVRAEYDSELVLGKEMRRRMLNAVVDYYRLHLEGFGEVKSLPVLIEVFSA
;
A
#
# COMPACT_ATOMS: atom_id res chain seq x y z
N ARG A 1 16.46 13.99 20.25
CA ARG A 1 16.26 14.75 19.66
C ARG A 1 15.78 14.49 18.45
N SER A 2 15.55 13.59 18.20
CA SER A 2 15.28 13.19 16.92
C SER A 2 14.07 13.81 16.30
N GLY A 3 13.13 14.28 17.04
CA GLY A 3 11.98 14.91 16.45
C GLY A 3 12.31 16.15 15.65
N LEU A 4 13.44 16.75 15.95
CA LEU A 4 13.88 17.95 15.25
C LEU A 4 14.62 17.63 13.98
N PHE A 5 15.15 16.41 13.88
CA PHE A 5 15.90 16.02 12.71
C PHE A 5 15.09 14.98 11.99
N GLN A 6 14.28 15.42 11.09
CA GLN A 6 13.38 14.55 10.40
C GLN A 6 14.11 13.52 9.58
N ASP A 7 13.68 12.30 9.70
CA ASP A 7 14.06 11.25 8.78
C ASP A 7 13.44 11.62 7.43
N PRO A 8 14.25 11.87 6.38
CA PRO A 8 13.67 12.24 5.08
C PRO A 8 12.70 11.20 4.55
N LEU A 9 12.95 9.93 4.87
CA LEU A 9 12.07 8.87 4.44
C LEU A 9 10.70 9.01 5.09
N LYS A 10 10.66 9.22 6.41
CA LYS A 10 9.38 9.39 7.11
C LYS A 10 8.65 10.64 6.65
N GLY A 11 9.38 11.72 6.40
CA GLY A 11 8.77 12.94 5.90
C GLY A 11 8.13 12.73 4.55
N SER A 12 8.80 12.02 3.66
CA SER A 12 8.27 11.74 2.34
C SER A 12 7.08 10.80 2.39
N VAL A 13 7.11 9.79 3.26
CA VAL A 13 5.98 8.88 3.44
C VAL A 13 4.79 9.65 3.98
N ASN A 14 5.01 10.53 4.97
CA ASN A 14 3.93 11.32 5.54
C ASN A 14 3.29 12.23 4.50
N LEU A 15 4.10 12.83 3.63
CA LEU A 15 3.58 13.68 2.57
C LEU A 15 2.74 12.87 1.58
N PHE A 16 3.22 11.68 1.23
CA PHE A 16 2.50 10.79 0.35
C PHE A 16 1.15 10.39 0.96
N LEU A 17 1.14 10.00 2.23
CA LEU A 17 -0.11 9.61 2.89
C LEU A 17 -1.03 10.82 3.07
N ALA A 18 -0.48 12.01 3.27
CA ALA A 18 -1.30 13.21 3.37
C ALA A 18 -2.02 13.51 2.05
N GLU A 19 -1.48 13.05 0.93
CA GLU A 19 -2.17 13.17 -0.34
C GLU A 19 -3.13 12.02 -0.57
N MET A 20 -2.73 10.79 -0.22
CA MET A 20 -3.56 9.60 -0.44
C MET A 20 -4.83 9.61 0.39
N LEU A 21 -4.72 9.95 1.67
CA LEU A 21 -5.86 9.81 2.58
C LEU A 21 -7.07 10.67 2.21
N PRO A 22 -6.90 11.97 1.91
CA PRO A 22 -8.09 12.73 1.51
C PRO A 22 -8.73 12.22 0.24
N LYS A 23 -7.94 11.70 -0.70
CA LYS A 23 -8.50 11.11 -1.92
C LYS A 23 -9.32 9.87 -1.61
N ALA A 24 -8.87 9.06 -0.67
CA ALA A 24 -9.57 7.83 -0.30
C ALA A 24 -10.79 8.10 0.57
N LEU A 25 -10.72 9.17 1.38
CA LEU A 25 -11.78 9.47 2.35
C LEU A 25 -12.79 10.47 1.83
N GLN A 26 -12.79 10.75 0.55
CA GLN A 26 -13.57 11.87 -0.01
C GLN A 26 -15.06 11.78 0.27
N GLU A 27 -15.59 10.57 0.44
CA GLU A 27 -17.02 10.43 0.73
C GLU A 27 -17.20 9.57 1.97
N GLU A 28 -16.30 9.71 2.89
CA GLU A 28 -16.36 8.87 4.05
C GLU A 28 -17.57 9.17 4.90
N SER A 29 -18.04 8.15 5.58
CA SER A 29 -19.01 8.32 6.62
C SER A 29 -18.30 8.39 7.95
N ALA A 30 -19.05 8.63 9.02
CA ALA A 30 -18.47 8.62 10.35
C ALA A 30 -18.26 7.18 10.79
N ASP A 31 -17.12 6.64 10.47
CA ASP A 31 -16.74 5.27 10.81
C ASP A 31 -15.64 5.33 11.86
N PRO A 32 -15.98 5.13 13.15
CA PRO A 32 -14.96 5.24 14.20
C PRO A 32 -13.85 4.24 14.05
N GLU A 33 -14.12 3.03 13.55
CA GLU A 33 -13.09 2.03 13.40
C GLU A 33 -12.07 2.44 12.35
N LEU A 34 -12.53 3.06 11.28
CA LEU A 34 -11.64 3.55 10.24
C LEU A 34 -10.69 4.61 10.79
N TYR A 35 -11.23 5.58 11.52
CA TYR A 35 -10.39 6.66 12.04
C TYR A 35 -9.48 6.17 13.15
N ASP A 36 -9.92 5.21 13.96
CA ASP A 36 -9.05 4.60 14.96
C ASP A 36 -7.90 3.85 14.29
N TYR A 37 -8.18 3.15 13.20
CA TYR A 37 -7.14 2.45 12.46
C TYR A 37 -6.11 3.43 11.92
N ILE A 38 -6.57 4.52 11.31
CA ILE A 38 -5.66 5.51 10.74
C ILE A 38 -4.80 6.13 11.83
N ASP A 39 -5.43 6.56 12.92
CA ASP A 39 -4.72 7.24 13.99
C ASP A 39 -3.69 6.34 14.64
N SER A 40 -4.05 5.12 15.02
CA SER A 40 -3.12 4.23 15.68
C SER A 40 -2.00 3.80 14.75
N SER A 41 -2.28 3.64 13.45
CA SER A 41 -1.24 3.28 12.50
C SER A 41 -0.24 4.40 12.31
N LEU A 42 -0.70 5.63 12.21
CA LEU A 42 0.21 6.77 12.05
C LEU A 42 1.02 7.00 13.31
N GLN A 43 0.44 6.78 14.49
CA GLN A 43 1.21 6.87 15.73
C GLN A 43 2.28 5.79 15.79
N TYR A 44 1.96 4.58 15.36
CA TYR A 44 2.95 3.51 15.29
C TYR A 44 4.10 3.92 14.39
N PHE A 45 3.79 4.46 13.21
CA PHE A 45 4.82 4.87 12.26
C PHE A 45 5.69 5.99 12.83
N ALA A 46 5.08 6.92 13.55
CA ALA A 46 5.82 8.06 14.10
C ALA A 46 6.90 7.64 15.09
N THR A 47 6.67 6.55 15.83
CA THR A 47 7.62 6.07 16.82
C THR A 47 8.47 4.90 16.36
N SER A 48 8.21 4.40 15.15
CA SER A 48 8.93 3.24 14.65
C SER A 48 10.27 3.64 14.04
N GLU A 49 11.15 2.66 13.86
CA GLU A 49 12.45 2.85 13.21
C GLU A 49 12.53 1.94 12.00
N ASN A 50 13.07 2.46 10.92
CA ASN A 50 13.39 1.67 9.74
C ASN A 50 12.21 0.93 9.10
N HIS A 51 11.03 1.55 9.10
CA HIS A 51 9.88 0.93 8.48
C HIS A 51 9.73 1.37 7.04
N GLN A 52 10.48 0.74 6.17
CA GLN A 52 10.47 1.10 4.76
C GLN A 52 9.24 0.60 4.02
N SER A 53 8.50 -0.33 4.60
CA SER A 53 7.31 -0.90 3.97
C SER A 53 6.02 -0.47 4.64
N PHE A 54 6.09 0.41 5.65
CA PHE A 54 4.90 0.78 6.41
C PHE A 54 3.77 1.27 5.52
N HIS A 55 4.07 2.19 4.61
CA HIS A 55 3.03 2.80 3.78
C HIS A 55 2.36 1.78 2.88
N LEU A 56 3.10 0.80 2.41
CA LEU A 56 2.51 -0.27 1.59
C LEU A 56 1.55 -1.11 2.42
N LEU A 57 1.98 -1.53 3.61
CA LEU A 57 1.13 -2.33 4.48
C LEU A 57 -0.08 -1.53 4.96
N PHE A 58 0.15 -0.26 5.29
CA PHE A 58 -0.93 0.62 5.73
C PHE A 58 -2.04 0.71 4.69
N LEU A 59 -1.65 0.95 3.43
CA LEU A 59 -2.64 1.10 2.36
C LEU A 59 -3.35 -0.19 2.02
N VAL A 60 -2.63 -1.32 2.05
CA VAL A 60 -3.29 -2.61 1.82
C VAL A 60 -4.31 -2.87 2.91
N LYS A 61 -3.95 -2.66 4.18
CA LYS A 61 -4.88 -2.89 5.28
C LYS A 61 -6.03 -1.89 5.27
N LEU A 62 -5.75 -0.66 4.87
CA LEU A 62 -6.77 0.39 4.79
C LEU A 62 -7.88 0.03 3.80
N SER A 63 -7.53 -0.68 2.72
CA SER A 63 -8.50 -1.04 1.70
C SER A 63 -9.67 -1.87 2.25
N ARG A 64 -9.46 -2.50 3.41
CA ARG A 64 -10.51 -3.27 4.07
C ARG A 64 -11.72 -2.39 4.40
N PHE A 65 -11.47 -1.15 4.76
CA PHE A 65 -12.55 -0.24 5.16
C PHE A 65 -13.33 0.29 3.96
N PHE A 66 -12.78 0.14 2.76
CA PHE A 66 -13.44 0.61 1.54
C PHE A 66 -14.02 -0.54 0.72
N GLY A 67 -13.86 -1.78 1.21
CA GLY A 67 -14.50 -2.91 0.57
C GLY A 67 -13.71 -3.59 -0.53
N PHE A 68 -12.41 -3.26 -0.70
CA PHE A 68 -11.63 -3.93 -1.75
C PHE A 68 -10.35 -4.58 -1.21
N PHE A 69 -10.39 -5.03 0.04
CA PHE A 69 -9.25 -5.78 0.56
C PHE A 69 -8.99 -7.01 -0.32
N PRO A 70 -7.73 -7.29 -0.68
CA PRO A 70 -7.42 -8.40 -1.59
C PRO A 70 -7.92 -9.73 -1.08
N GLN A 71 -8.49 -10.52 -1.99
CA GLN A 71 -9.11 -11.80 -1.67
C GLN A 71 -8.27 -12.95 -2.20
N GLY A 72 -8.39 -14.11 -1.54
CA GLY A 72 -7.70 -15.32 -1.95
C GLY A 72 -6.27 -15.35 -1.47
N SER A 73 -5.49 -16.26 -2.04
CA SER A 73 -4.12 -16.46 -1.60
C SER A 73 -3.23 -16.83 -2.78
N TYR A 74 -1.95 -16.52 -2.63
CA TYR A 74 -0.93 -16.96 -3.56
C TYR A 74 -0.66 -18.44 -3.28
N SER A 75 -0.80 -19.26 -4.31
CA SER A 75 -0.59 -20.70 -4.17
C SER A 75 -0.12 -21.25 -5.51
N SER A 76 0.16 -22.56 -5.56
CA SER A 76 0.59 -23.19 -6.80
C SER A 76 -0.47 -23.10 -7.88
N HIS A 77 -1.73 -22.92 -7.51
CA HIS A 77 -2.83 -22.85 -8.47
C HIS A 77 -3.32 -21.43 -8.71
N THR A 78 -2.93 -20.47 -7.88
CA THR A 78 -3.38 -19.09 -7.98
C THR A 78 -2.18 -18.16 -7.78
N ARG A 79 -1.32 -18.14 -8.80
CA ARG A 79 -0.04 -17.45 -8.70
C ARG A 79 -0.09 -15.98 -9.13
N TYR A 80 -1.25 -15.48 -9.53
CA TYR A 80 -1.34 -14.14 -10.10
C TYR A 80 -2.41 -13.33 -9.39
N PHE A 81 -2.06 -12.13 -8.95
CA PHE A 81 -3.05 -11.25 -8.35
C PHE A 81 -3.67 -10.37 -9.43
N ASP A 82 -4.97 -10.48 -9.59
CA ASP A 82 -5.71 -9.66 -10.54
C ASP A 82 -6.19 -8.41 -9.79
N ALA A 83 -5.49 -7.31 -10.01
CA ALA A 83 -5.80 -6.07 -9.28
C ALA A 83 -7.17 -5.51 -9.66
N LEU A 84 -7.61 -5.73 -10.89
CA LEU A 84 -8.91 -5.23 -11.31
C LEU A 84 -10.03 -5.90 -10.53
N HIS A 85 -9.93 -7.21 -10.33
CA HIS A 85 -10.97 -7.96 -9.62
C HIS A 85 -10.65 -8.12 -8.13
N GLY A 86 -9.45 -7.75 -7.70
CA GLY A 86 -9.08 -7.80 -6.29
C GLY A 86 -8.87 -9.19 -5.73
N GLU A 87 -8.47 -10.16 -6.56
CA GLU A 87 -8.36 -11.53 -6.11
C GLU A 87 -7.23 -12.25 -6.83
N PHE A 88 -6.72 -13.31 -6.19
CA PHE A 88 -5.71 -14.16 -6.79
C PHE A 88 -6.36 -15.16 -7.76
N THR A 89 -5.66 -15.45 -8.86
CA THR A 89 -6.19 -16.27 -9.95
C THR A 89 -5.05 -17.11 -10.52
N GLY A 90 -5.44 -18.21 -11.18
CA GLY A 90 -4.48 -19.03 -11.90
C GLY A 90 -4.23 -18.56 -13.33
N ASN A 91 -4.93 -17.54 -13.80
CA ASN A 91 -4.82 -17.06 -15.16
C ASN A 91 -3.96 -15.79 -15.21
N PRO A 92 -2.73 -15.86 -15.81
CA PRO A 92 -1.88 -14.68 -15.89
C PRO A 92 -2.46 -13.56 -16.73
N ASN A 93 -3.49 -13.84 -17.52
CA ASN A 93 -4.12 -12.85 -18.38
C ASN A 93 -5.58 -12.60 -17.98
N SER A 94 -5.86 -12.72 -16.67
CA SER A 94 -7.21 -12.53 -16.17
C SER A 94 -7.74 -11.11 -16.46
N SER A 95 -6.86 -10.12 -16.38
CA SER A 95 -7.19 -8.75 -16.74
C SER A 95 -5.92 -8.05 -17.18
N LEU A 96 -6.06 -6.82 -17.69
CA LEU A 96 -4.89 -5.99 -18.03
C LEU A 96 -4.13 -5.55 -16.78
N HIS A 97 -4.70 -5.76 -15.60
CA HIS A 97 -4.09 -5.34 -14.34
C HIS A 97 -3.69 -6.53 -13.48
N THR A 98 -3.41 -7.65 -14.11
CA THR A 98 -2.95 -8.85 -13.41
C THR A 98 -1.44 -8.76 -13.22
N LEU A 99 -0.99 -8.91 -11.98
CA LEU A 99 0.44 -8.81 -11.66
C LEU A 99 1.15 -10.10 -12.05
N PRO A 100 2.43 -10.01 -12.45
CA PRO A 100 3.23 -11.22 -12.71
C PRO A 100 3.42 -12.03 -11.43
N ASP A 101 3.89 -13.26 -11.60
CA ASP A 101 4.05 -14.20 -10.50
C ASP A 101 4.88 -13.62 -9.35
N SER A 102 6.08 -13.10 -9.66
CA SER A 102 6.97 -12.61 -8.60
C SER A 102 6.36 -11.45 -7.82
N GLU A 103 5.66 -10.56 -8.51
CA GLU A 103 5.02 -9.43 -7.84
C GLU A 103 3.80 -9.88 -7.06
N SER A 104 3.09 -10.87 -7.57
CA SER A 104 1.92 -11.42 -6.89
C SER A 104 2.31 -12.08 -5.57
N GLU A 105 3.45 -12.75 -5.55
CA GLU A 105 3.94 -13.37 -4.32
C GLU A 105 4.24 -12.30 -3.26
N VAL A 106 4.91 -11.23 -3.66
CA VAL A 106 5.20 -10.13 -2.73
C VAL A 106 3.92 -9.44 -2.28
N TRP A 107 2.96 -9.27 -3.20
CA TRP A 107 1.66 -8.69 -2.86
C TRP A 107 1.00 -9.50 -1.75
N TYR A 108 1.04 -10.84 -1.88
CA TYR A 108 0.45 -11.70 -0.87
C TYR A 108 1.17 -11.58 0.47
N LYS A 109 2.50 -11.44 0.44
CA LYS A 109 3.24 -11.21 1.68
C LYS A 109 2.80 -9.91 2.35
N MET A 110 2.55 -8.87 1.56
CA MET A 110 2.04 -7.60 2.09
C MET A 110 0.64 -7.76 2.69
N VAL A 111 -0.22 -8.53 2.04
CA VAL A 111 -1.57 -8.76 2.54
C VAL A 111 -1.54 -9.43 3.91
N ARG A 112 -0.58 -10.33 4.13
CA ARG A 112 -0.49 -11.09 5.37
C ARG A 112 0.38 -10.47 6.43
N ALA A 113 1.19 -9.48 6.09
CA ALA A 113 2.18 -8.94 7.00
C ALA A 113 1.54 -8.07 8.08
N GLU A 114 2.18 -8.03 9.25
CA GLU A 114 1.87 -7.06 10.28
C GLU A 114 2.95 -5.97 10.24
N TYR A 115 2.69 -4.85 10.88
CA TYR A 115 3.65 -3.74 10.85
C TYR A 115 5.01 -4.12 11.43
N ASP A 116 5.02 -4.99 12.43
CA ASP A 116 6.27 -5.37 13.09
C ASP A 116 6.93 -6.57 12.43
N SER A 117 6.34 -7.12 11.37
CA SER A 117 6.99 -8.21 10.66
C SER A 117 8.11 -7.66 9.80
N GLU A 118 9.09 -8.51 9.52
CA GLU A 118 10.23 -8.07 8.73
C GLU A 118 9.96 -8.32 7.25
N LEU A 119 9.22 -7.44 6.64
CA LEU A 119 9.03 -7.50 5.22
C LEU A 119 10.07 -6.58 4.58
N VAL A 120 11.14 -7.19 4.07
CA VAL A 120 12.22 -6.43 3.45
C VAL A 120 12.11 -6.59 1.95
N LEU A 121 11.95 -5.46 1.26
CA LEU A 121 11.86 -5.44 -0.19
C LEU A 121 13.08 -4.72 -0.76
N GLY A 122 13.64 -5.28 -1.84
CA GLY A 122 14.66 -4.57 -2.57
C GLY A 122 14.10 -3.32 -3.22
N LYS A 123 15.00 -2.46 -3.65
CA LYS A 123 14.63 -1.14 -4.18
C LYS A 123 13.65 -1.26 -5.35
N GLU A 124 13.93 -2.16 -6.27
CA GLU A 124 13.10 -2.29 -7.47
C GLU A 124 11.73 -2.86 -7.14
N MET A 125 11.68 -3.89 -6.29
CA MET A 125 10.41 -4.48 -5.91
C MET A 125 9.57 -3.48 -5.09
N ARG A 126 10.21 -2.70 -4.24
CA ARG A 126 9.51 -1.67 -3.46
C ARG A 126 8.86 -0.64 -4.39
N ARG A 127 9.59 -0.23 -5.43
CA ARG A 127 9.05 0.70 -6.42
C ARG A 127 7.84 0.09 -7.13
N ARG A 128 7.95 -1.19 -7.52
CA ARG A 128 6.86 -1.86 -8.21
C ARG A 128 5.63 -2.00 -7.34
N MET A 129 5.84 -2.33 -6.06
CA MET A 129 4.71 -2.48 -5.15
C MET A 129 4.05 -1.14 -4.85
N LEU A 130 4.85 -0.08 -4.75
CA LEU A 130 4.29 1.25 -4.53
C LEU A 130 3.39 1.65 -5.71
N ASN A 131 3.87 1.46 -6.94
CA ASN A 131 3.05 1.74 -8.10
C ASN A 131 1.80 0.86 -8.13
N ALA A 132 1.96 -0.42 -7.78
CA ALA A 132 0.83 -1.36 -7.80
C ALA A 132 -0.25 -0.97 -6.78
N VAL A 133 0.17 -0.54 -5.59
CA VAL A 133 -0.79 -0.12 -4.56
C VAL A 133 -1.54 1.13 -5.00
N VAL A 134 -0.84 2.11 -5.56
CA VAL A 134 -1.50 3.33 -6.02
C VAL A 134 -2.48 3.00 -7.16
N ASP A 135 -2.06 2.16 -8.10
CA ASP A 135 -2.94 1.75 -9.19
C ASP A 135 -4.16 0.99 -8.67
N TYR A 136 -3.96 0.17 -7.64
CA TYR A 136 -5.05 -0.58 -7.02
C TYR A 136 -6.11 0.37 -6.47
N TYR A 137 -5.67 1.44 -5.80
CA TYR A 137 -6.61 2.44 -5.30
C TYR A 137 -7.31 3.16 -6.44
N ARG A 138 -6.59 3.48 -7.52
CA ARG A 138 -7.22 4.12 -8.66
C ARG A 138 -8.29 3.24 -9.31
N LEU A 139 -8.04 1.95 -9.35
CA LEU A 139 -8.99 1.01 -9.96
C LEU A 139 -10.27 0.88 -9.16
N HIS A 140 -10.17 1.02 -7.84
CA HIS A 140 -11.30 0.71 -6.96
C HIS A 140 -11.99 1.93 -6.37
N LEU A 141 -11.40 3.11 -6.47
CA LEU A 141 -12.00 4.34 -5.95
C LEU A 141 -12.18 5.32 -7.11
N GLU A 142 -13.44 5.56 -7.44
CA GLU A 142 -13.77 6.44 -8.55
C GLU A 142 -13.29 7.85 -8.26
N GLY A 143 -12.71 8.50 -9.27
CA GLY A 143 -12.25 9.87 -9.13
C GLY A 143 -10.98 10.05 -8.32
N PHE A 144 -10.28 8.95 -8.03
CA PHE A 144 -9.07 9.02 -7.21
C PHE A 144 -8.00 9.92 -7.84
N GLY A 145 -7.74 9.73 -9.13
CA GLY A 145 -6.87 10.62 -9.86
C GLY A 145 -5.40 10.37 -9.66
N GLU A 146 -4.62 11.38 -10.02
CA GLU A 146 -3.16 11.29 -9.98
C GLU A 146 -2.63 11.60 -8.60
N VAL A 147 -1.55 10.90 -8.20
CA VAL A 147 -0.87 11.12 -6.92
C VAL A 147 0.43 11.84 -7.21
N LYS A 148 0.45 13.15 -6.93
CA LYS A 148 1.58 14.00 -7.33
C LYS A 148 2.83 13.74 -6.53
N SER A 149 2.71 13.30 -5.28
CA SER A 149 3.87 13.00 -4.45
C SER A 149 4.52 11.66 -4.75
N LEU A 150 3.87 10.83 -5.58
CA LEU A 150 4.40 9.49 -5.87
C LEU A 150 5.81 9.51 -6.48
N PRO A 151 6.10 10.34 -7.50
CA PRO A 151 7.45 10.35 -8.05
C PRO A 151 8.51 10.77 -7.04
N VAL A 152 8.18 11.68 -6.14
CA VAL A 152 9.12 12.12 -5.11
C VAL A 152 9.41 10.97 -4.15
N LEU A 153 8.39 10.23 -3.74
CA LEU A 153 8.57 9.11 -2.83
C LEU A 153 9.42 8.02 -3.48
N ILE A 154 9.16 7.74 -4.76
CA ILE A 154 9.95 6.75 -5.49
C ILE A 154 11.41 7.16 -5.49
N GLU A 155 11.69 8.43 -5.72
CA GLU A 155 13.06 8.91 -5.78
C GLU A 155 13.76 8.80 -4.42
N VAL A 156 13.05 9.14 -3.34
CA VAL A 156 13.62 9.05 -2.00
C VAL A 156 14.00 7.61 -1.67
N PHE A 157 13.16 6.66 -2.05
CA PHE A 157 13.46 5.24 -1.80
C PHE A 157 14.54 4.70 -2.72
N SER A 158 14.90 5.42 -3.77
CA SER A 158 15.91 4.99 -4.72
C SER A 158 17.31 5.50 -4.38
N ALA A 159 17.40 6.38 -3.41
CA ALA A 159 18.67 6.99 -3.02
C ALA A 159 19.58 6.03 -2.28
#